data_260c46253f40c5c549efbd74e757d38a
#
_entry.id   260c46253f40c5c549efbd74e757d38a
#
_cell.length_a   1.000
_cell.length_b   1.000
_cell.length_c   1.000
_cell.angle_alpha   90.00
_cell.angle_beta   90.00
_cell.angle_gamma   90.00
#
_symmetry.space_group_name_H-M   'P 1'
#
loop_
_entity.id
_entity.type
_entity.pdbx_description
1 polymer ?
#
loop_
_entity_poly.entity_id
_entity_poly.type
_entity_poly.pdbx_seq_one_letter_code
_entity_poly.pdbx_strand_id
1 'polypeptide(L)'
;TQMAVALAAALAPEPAEPAKAARPSTATTRERDEIIAALNAQRIDVFLEPILDIKDQRPQHFEVSIAMRTASGAALDLGRAETHLGGTGLLPLLDQTRIVQAANLADRLAGLGKTGSVLTRLHGETLSNEGFRHSFASGQRTIGAFPRHLVLSLPQVEVAHFTNADWQTLARLGAAGFGFAITSITTLDMDFQALAARGFVIARLDADTFLNGLPAEGMRIPPGDICRHFVACELALVVGRIDDDQQLARIFGFGVLFGQGHVFGGPRAVNPDAHVRGGPTAGSVAATA
;
A
#
# COMPACT_ATOMS: atom_id res chain seq x y z
N THR A 1 40.90 31.28 33.49
CA THR A 1 40.57 30.61 32.21
C THR A 1 40.57 29.05 32.33
N GLN A 2 41.29 28.49 33.31
CA GLN A 2 41.32 27.04 33.55
C GLN A 2 40.07 26.48 34.29
N MET A 3 39.38 27.29 35.08
CA MET A 3 38.20 26.88 35.84
C MET A 3 36.92 26.76 34.95
N ALA A 4 36.86 27.50 33.86
CA ALA A 4 35.70 27.45 32.93
C ALA A 4 35.73 26.22 32.03
N VAL A 5 36.89 25.62 31.74
CA VAL A 5 37.05 24.41 30.93
C VAL A 5 36.71 23.16 31.73
N ALA A 6 36.99 23.15 33.03
CA ALA A 6 36.64 22.01 33.90
C ALA A 6 35.13 21.90 34.18
N LEU A 7 34.38 23.00 34.15
CA LEU A 7 32.92 22.98 34.37
C LEU A 7 32.14 22.55 33.11
N ALA A 8 32.69 22.78 31.92
CA ALA A 8 32.09 22.35 30.67
C ALA A 8 32.24 20.84 30.43
N ALA A 9 33.27 20.20 30.97
CA ALA A 9 33.49 18.76 30.86
C ALA A 9 32.59 17.91 31.81
N ALA A 10 32.06 18.54 32.88
CA ALA A 10 31.19 17.88 33.86
C ALA A 10 29.69 17.91 33.49
N LEU A 11 29.32 18.63 32.41
CA LEU A 11 27.93 18.76 31.90
C LEU A 11 27.70 18.13 30.54
N ALA A 12 28.66 17.35 30.03
CA ALA A 12 28.41 16.54 28.83
C ALA A 12 27.46 15.39 29.22
N PRO A 13 26.31 15.23 28.54
CA PRO A 13 25.47 14.07 28.77
C PRO A 13 26.28 12.79 28.40
N GLU A 14 26.28 11.81 29.30
CA GLU A 14 26.82 10.48 29.00
C GLU A 14 26.22 9.99 27.65
N PRO A 15 27.04 9.37 26.80
CA PRO A 15 26.49 8.75 25.59
C PRO A 15 25.46 7.72 26.02
N ALA A 16 24.20 7.93 25.63
CA ALA A 16 23.12 6.97 25.88
C ALA A 16 23.57 5.62 25.33
N GLU A 17 23.64 4.61 26.18
CA GLU A 17 23.86 3.23 25.77
C GLU A 17 22.82 2.89 24.67
N PRO A 18 23.22 2.22 23.57
CA PRO A 18 22.26 1.80 22.56
C PRO A 18 21.17 0.97 23.25
N ALA A 19 19.95 1.45 23.15
CA ALA A 19 18.79 0.81 23.76
C ALA A 19 18.80 -0.68 23.36
N LYS A 20 19.02 -1.54 24.34
CA LYS A 20 19.04 -3.00 24.18
C LYS A 20 17.69 -3.37 23.58
N ALA A 21 17.68 -3.82 22.31
CA ALA A 21 16.47 -4.21 21.62
C ALA A 21 15.65 -5.12 22.54
N ALA A 22 14.45 -4.68 22.91
CA ALA A 22 13.57 -5.41 23.81
C ALA A 22 13.33 -6.80 23.19
N ARG A 23 13.55 -7.87 23.96
CA ARG A 23 13.25 -9.23 23.52
C ARG A 23 11.77 -9.27 23.11
N PRO A 24 11.44 -9.80 21.90
CA PRO A 24 10.05 -9.91 21.47
C PRO A 24 9.24 -10.67 22.54
N SER A 25 8.01 -10.20 22.79
CA SER A 25 7.13 -10.88 23.72
C SER A 25 6.81 -12.28 23.21
N THR A 26 6.46 -13.21 24.11
CA THR A 26 6.07 -14.58 23.73
C THR A 26 4.88 -14.59 22.75
N ALA A 27 3.99 -13.61 22.86
CA ALA A 27 2.88 -13.41 21.93
C ALA A 27 3.36 -13.06 20.50
N THR A 28 4.32 -12.15 20.38
CA THR A 28 4.93 -11.76 19.10
C THR A 28 5.67 -12.92 18.43
N THR A 29 6.37 -13.75 19.23
CA THR A 29 7.06 -14.93 18.72
C THR A 29 6.09 -15.96 18.15
N ARG A 30 5.00 -16.24 18.88
CA ARG A 30 3.96 -17.17 18.43
C ARG A 30 3.27 -16.70 17.16
N GLU A 31 2.90 -15.44 17.08
CA GLU A 31 2.27 -14.84 15.90
C GLU A 31 3.18 -14.93 14.66
N ARG A 32 4.48 -14.66 14.84
CA ARG A 32 5.50 -14.87 13.82
C ARG A 32 5.55 -16.31 13.32
N ASP A 33 5.60 -17.29 14.23
CA ASP A 33 5.67 -18.72 13.88
C ASP A 33 4.39 -19.17 13.15
N GLU A 34 3.23 -18.66 13.53
CA GLU A 34 1.95 -18.91 12.84
C GLU A 34 1.94 -18.33 11.42
N ILE A 35 2.51 -17.14 11.19
CA ILE A 35 2.66 -16.53 9.85
C ILE A 35 3.60 -17.39 8.98
N ILE A 36 4.76 -17.79 9.51
CA ILE A 36 5.70 -18.67 8.79
C ILE A 36 5.02 -19.99 8.42
N ALA A 37 4.30 -20.60 9.35
CA ALA A 37 3.57 -21.83 9.09
C ALA A 37 2.45 -21.67 8.06
N ALA A 38 1.77 -20.51 8.05
CA ALA A 38 0.76 -20.20 7.06
C ALA A 38 1.35 -19.98 5.65
N LEU A 39 2.48 -19.27 5.55
CA LEU A 39 3.22 -19.07 4.29
C LEU A 39 3.68 -20.42 3.70
N ASN A 40 4.34 -21.25 4.51
CA ASN A 40 4.87 -22.56 4.08
C ASN A 40 3.74 -23.51 3.63
N ALA A 41 2.59 -23.45 4.30
CA ALA A 41 1.44 -24.28 3.97
C ALA A 41 0.49 -23.64 2.95
N GLN A 42 0.85 -22.47 2.38
CA GLN A 42 0.04 -21.70 1.41
C GLN A 42 -1.40 -21.45 1.88
N ARG A 43 -1.60 -21.25 3.20
CA ARG A 43 -2.91 -20.90 3.78
C ARG A 43 -3.17 -19.40 3.63
N ILE A 44 -3.34 -18.97 2.38
CA ILE A 44 -3.43 -17.57 1.98
C ILE A 44 -4.73 -17.38 1.21
N ASP A 45 -5.57 -16.48 1.69
CA ASP A 45 -6.73 -15.97 0.96
C ASP A 45 -6.34 -14.68 0.26
N VAL A 46 -6.73 -14.53 -0.99
CA VAL A 46 -6.48 -13.32 -1.79
C VAL A 46 -7.79 -12.53 -1.88
N PHE A 47 -7.71 -11.23 -1.65
CA PHE A 47 -8.84 -10.32 -1.76
C PHE A 47 -8.58 -9.29 -2.84
N LEU A 48 -9.64 -8.91 -3.52
CA LEU A 48 -9.67 -7.89 -4.55
C LEU A 48 -10.67 -6.81 -4.14
N GLU A 49 -10.20 -5.57 -4.07
CA GLU A 49 -11.06 -4.41 -3.85
C GLU A 49 -11.01 -3.48 -5.06
N PRO A 50 -12.17 -3.12 -5.63
CA PRO A 50 -12.20 -2.23 -6.78
C PRO A 50 -11.93 -0.77 -6.36
N ILE A 51 -11.21 -0.05 -7.22
CA ILE A 51 -11.08 1.40 -7.20
C ILE A 51 -11.90 1.91 -8.38
N LEU A 52 -12.97 2.64 -8.11
CA LEU A 52 -13.92 3.06 -9.11
C LEU A 52 -13.62 4.48 -9.61
N ASP A 53 -13.91 4.71 -10.87
CA ASP A 53 -14.27 6.05 -11.32
C ASP A 53 -15.57 6.43 -10.64
N ILE A 54 -15.55 7.50 -9.82
CA ILE A 54 -16.69 7.90 -8.99
C ILE A 54 -17.86 8.36 -9.86
N LYS A 55 -17.57 9.04 -10.99
CA LYS A 55 -18.58 9.57 -11.90
C LYS A 55 -19.31 8.44 -12.63
N ASP A 56 -18.55 7.50 -13.20
CA ASP A 56 -19.09 6.44 -14.03
C ASP A 56 -19.44 5.18 -13.22
N GLN A 57 -19.07 5.14 -11.96
CA GLN A 57 -19.20 4.00 -11.03
C GLN A 57 -18.67 2.67 -11.61
N ARG A 58 -17.59 2.78 -12.40
CA ARG A 58 -16.96 1.62 -13.03
C ARG A 58 -15.59 1.36 -12.44
N PRO A 59 -15.24 0.09 -12.14
CA PRO A 59 -13.91 -0.26 -11.71
C PRO A 59 -12.86 0.11 -12.77
N GLN A 60 -11.91 0.96 -12.37
CA GLN A 60 -10.77 1.36 -13.20
C GLN A 60 -9.49 0.70 -12.75
N HIS A 61 -9.29 0.58 -11.43
CA HIS A 61 -8.13 -0.08 -10.84
C HIS A 61 -8.61 -1.06 -9.78
N PHE A 62 -7.68 -1.87 -9.27
CA PHE A 62 -7.98 -2.86 -8.25
C PHE A 62 -6.86 -2.89 -7.21
N GLU A 63 -7.20 -3.06 -5.95
CA GLU A 63 -6.22 -3.33 -4.90
C GLU A 63 -6.28 -4.80 -4.50
N VAL A 64 -5.11 -5.44 -4.44
CA VAL A 64 -4.94 -6.81 -3.97
C VAL A 64 -4.38 -6.81 -2.57
N SER A 65 -5.07 -7.47 -1.69
CA SER A 65 -4.61 -7.78 -0.35
C SER A 65 -4.64 -9.27 -0.08
N ILE A 66 -3.89 -9.71 0.93
CA ILE A 66 -3.88 -11.11 1.38
C ILE A 66 -4.34 -11.18 2.82
N ALA A 67 -5.02 -12.28 3.15
CA ALA A 67 -5.23 -12.71 4.53
C ALA A 67 -4.64 -14.10 4.71
N MET A 68 -4.27 -14.44 5.93
CA MET A 68 -3.70 -15.74 6.26
C MET A 68 -4.54 -16.42 7.33
N ARG A 69 -4.45 -17.76 7.34
CA ARG A 69 -5.16 -18.57 8.33
C ARG A 69 -4.20 -19.46 9.12
N THR A 70 -4.48 -19.60 10.40
CA THR A 70 -3.81 -20.59 11.26
C THR A 70 -4.09 -22.00 10.77
N ALA A 71 -3.43 -22.99 11.36
CA ALA A 71 -3.73 -24.41 11.12
C ALA A 71 -5.16 -24.80 11.51
N SER A 72 -5.77 -24.10 12.48
CA SER A 72 -7.16 -24.29 12.88
C SER A 72 -8.18 -23.56 12.01
N GLY A 73 -7.73 -22.80 10.99
CA GLY A 73 -8.59 -22.04 10.09
C GLY A 73 -8.95 -20.62 10.58
N ALA A 74 -8.49 -20.21 11.76
CA ALA A 74 -8.72 -18.85 12.27
C ALA A 74 -7.94 -17.82 11.43
N ALA A 75 -8.53 -16.65 11.21
CA ALA A 75 -7.86 -15.56 10.50
C ALA A 75 -6.69 -15.00 11.35
N LEU A 76 -5.56 -14.72 10.69
CA LEU A 76 -4.43 -13.98 11.26
C LEU A 76 -4.61 -12.49 10.96
N ASP A 77 -4.51 -11.67 11.99
CA ASP A 77 -4.56 -10.21 11.84
C ASP A 77 -3.19 -9.71 11.32
N LEU A 78 -3.03 -9.71 9.99
CA LEU A 78 -1.79 -9.25 9.35
C LEU A 78 -1.55 -7.75 9.60
N GLY A 79 -2.60 -6.92 9.65
CA GLY A 79 -2.45 -5.49 9.90
C GLY A 79 -1.80 -5.20 11.25
N ARG A 80 -2.22 -5.92 12.28
CA ARG A 80 -1.59 -5.86 13.60
C ARG A 80 -0.20 -6.49 13.60
N ALA A 81 -0.05 -7.67 12.97
CA ALA A 81 1.22 -8.39 12.95
C ALA A 81 2.33 -7.55 12.27
N GLU A 82 2.04 -6.90 11.15
CA GLU A 82 2.99 -6.08 10.40
C GLU A 82 3.63 -4.98 11.26
N THR A 83 2.91 -4.43 12.25
CA THR A 83 3.47 -3.43 13.16
C THR A 83 4.61 -3.96 14.05
N HIS A 84 4.73 -5.28 14.19
CA HIS A 84 5.71 -5.96 15.04
C HIS A 84 6.71 -6.82 14.25
N LEU A 85 6.51 -6.95 12.94
CA LEU A 85 7.36 -7.79 12.08
C LEU A 85 8.58 -7.04 11.51
N GLY A 86 8.69 -5.74 11.72
CA GLY A 86 9.84 -4.94 11.31
C GLY A 86 11.15 -5.54 11.83
N GLY A 87 12.18 -5.61 10.98
CA GLY A 87 13.49 -6.18 11.30
C GLY A 87 13.54 -7.70 11.48
N THR A 88 12.43 -8.42 11.29
CA THR A 88 12.40 -9.90 11.43
C THR A 88 12.68 -10.63 10.11
N GLY A 89 12.71 -9.92 8.97
CA GLY A 89 12.84 -10.48 7.64
C GLY A 89 11.55 -11.13 7.11
N LEU A 90 10.42 -11.03 7.82
CA LEU A 90 9.14 -11.58 7.36
C LEU A 90 8.38 -10.62 6.43
N LEU A 91 8.53 -9.30 6.59
CA LEU A 91 7.88 -8.34 5.71
C LEU A 91 8.29 -8.54 4.24
N PRO A 92 9.57 -8.77 3.89
CA PRO A 92 9.96 -9.09 2.53
C PRO A 92 9.29 -10.36 1.97
N LEU A 93 9.08 -11.39 2.79
CA LEU A 93 8.40 -12.62 2.37
C LEU A 93 6.90 -12.39 2.12
N LEU A 94 6.25 -11.62 2.99
CA LEU A 94 4.85 -11.21 2.81
C LEU A 94 4.68 -10.39 1.53
N ASP A 95 5.55 -9.42 1.30
CA ASP A 95 5.51 -8.57 0.12
C ASP A 95 5.77 -9.36 -1.16
N GLN A 96 6.74 -10.27 -1.15
CA GLN A 96 6.97 -11.16 -2.29
C GLN A 96 5.73 -11.99 -2.61
N THR A 97 5.06 -12.51 -1.58
CA THR A 97 3.81 -13.26 -1.73
C THR A 97 2.71 -12.38 -2.34
N ARG A 98 2.54 -11.14 -1.83
CA ARG A 98 1.56 -10.18 -2.37
C ARG A 98 1.82 -9.85 -3.83
N ILE A 99 3.08 -9.56 -4.17
CA ILE A 99 3.48 -9.21 -5.54
C ILE A 99 3.16 -10.37 -6.50
N VAL A 100 3.46 -11.62 -6.12
CA VAL A 100 3.14 -12.79 -6.95
C VAL A 100 1.64 -12.95 -7.14
N GLN A 101 0.84 -12.81 -6.08
CA GLN A 101 -0.62 -12.90 -6.18
C GLN A 101 -1.21 -11.76 -7.01
N ALA A 102 -0.71 -10.53 -6.83
CA ALA A 102 -1.14 -9.38 -7.61
C ALA A 102 -0.76 -9.51 -9.09
N ALA A 103 0.42 -10.02 -9.41
CA ALA A 103 0.86 -10.27 -10.79
C ALA A 103 -0.04 -11.31 -11.48
N ASN A 104 -0.30 -12.45 -10.83
CA ASN A 104 -1.19 -13.47 -11.35
C ASN A 104 -2.61 -12.93 -11.62
N LEU A 105 -3.10 -12.06 -10.74
CA LEU A 105 -4.41 -11.46 -10.92
C LEU A 105 -4.42 -10.40 -12.02
N ALA A 106 -3.35 -9.59 -12.14
CA ALA A 106 -3.21 -8.62 -13.21
C ALA A 106 -3.21 -9.30 -14.59
N ASP A 107 -2.50 -10.42 -14.74
CA ASP A 107 -2.52 -11.22 -15.99
C ASP A 107 -3.93 -11.75 -16.30
N ARG A 108 -4.65 -12.24 -15.30
CA ARG A 108 -6.04 -12.71 -15.47
C ARG A 108 -6.98 -11.57 -15.88
N LEU A 109 -6.86 -10.39 -15.25
CA LEU A 109 -7.66 -9.21 -15.58
C LEU A 109 -7.34 -8.71 -17.00
N ALA A 110 -6.08 -8.69 -17.40
CA ALA A 110 -5.65 -8.36 -18.75
C ALA A 110 -6.23 -9.33 -19.78
N GLY A 111 -6.23 -10.63 -19.50
CA GLY A 111 -6.87 -11.66 -20.32
C GLY A 111 -8.39 -11.46 -20.47
N LEU A 112 -9.03 -10.74 -19.54
CA LEU A 112 -10.45 -10.36 -19.61
C LEU A 112 -10.68 -8.99 -20.27
N GLY A 113 -9.64 -8.38 -20.86
CA GLY A 113 -9.70 -7.06 -21.50
C GLY A 113 -9.79 -5.89 -20.49
N LYS A 114 -9.45 -6.11 -19.22
CA LYS A 114 -9.36 -5.03 -18.23
C LYS A 114 -8.00 -4.34 -18.35
N THR A 115 -8.01 -3.02 -18.48
CA THR A 115 -6.78 -2.21 -18.70
C THR A 115 -6.31 -1.47 -17.46
N GLY A 116 -7.02 -1.59 -16.36
CA GLY A 116 -6.71 -0.89 -15.10
C GLY A 116 -5.48 -1.45 -14.39
N SER A 117 -4.90 -0.64 -13.50
CA SER A 117 -3.78 -1.05 -12.68
C SER A 117 -4.23 -1.96 -11.53
N VAL A 118 -3.36 -2.89 -11.15
CA VAL A 118 -3.49 -3.70 -9.93
C VAL A 118 -2.50 -3.20 -8.90
N LEU A 119 -3.01 -2.76 -7.77
CA LEU A 119 -2.22 -2.22 -6.67
C LEU A 119 -1.98 -3.30 -5.63
N THR A 120 -0.80 -3.30 -5.01
CA THR A 120 -0.53 -4.11 -3.81
C THR A 120 0.50 -3.42 -2.92
N ARG A 121 0.43 -3.67 -1.60
CA ARG A 121 1.32 -3.06 -0.62
C ARG A 121 2.76 -3.57 -0.78
N LEU A 122 3.70 -2.66 -0.60
CA LEU A 122 5.14 -2.91 -0.43
C LEU A 122 5.62 -2.18 0.82
N HIS A 123 6.43 -2.83 1.67
CA HIS A 123 7.07 -2.20 2.81
C HIS A 123 8.46 -1.65 2.43
N GLY A 124 8.84 -0.51 3.00
CA GLY A 124 10.16 0.09 2.78
C GLY A 124 11.31 -0.84 3.17
N GLU A 125 11.15 -1.62 4.27
CA GLU A 125 12.13 -2.63 4.68
C GLU A 125 12.44 -3.63 3.58
N THR A 126 11.46 -3.96 2.75
CA THR A 126 11.63 -4.91 1.64
C THR A 126 12.58 -4.38 0.58
N LEU A 127 12.62 -3.08 0.35
CA LEU A 127 13.56 -2.46 -0.61
C LEU A 127 15.02 -2.60 -0.18
N SER A 128 15.29 -2.59 1.13
CA SER A 128 16.62 -2.77 1.72
C SER A 128 17.03 -4.24 1.85
N ASN A 129 16.11 -5.19 1.71
CA ASN A 129 16.37 -6.60 1.92
C ASN A 129 17.16 -7.23 0.76
N GLU A 130 18.34 -7.79 1.03
CA GLU A 130 19.20 -8.41 0.00
C GLU A 130 18.56 -9.63 -0.65
N GLY A 131 17.87 -10.47 0.14
CA GLY A 131 17.17 -11.65 -0.37
C GLY A 131 16.08 -11.27 -1.36
N PHE A 132 15.31 -10.23 -1.08
CA PHE A 132 14.30 -9.70 -1.99
C PHE A 132 14.94 -9.19 -3.29
N ARG A 133 15.99 -8.36 -3.17
CA ARG A 133 16.70 -7.82 -4.34
C ARG A 133 17.30 -8.92 -5.22
N HIS A 134 17.84 -9.98 -4.59
CA HIS A 134 18.41 -11.12 -5.33
C HIS A 134 17.31 -11.98 -5.97
N SER A 135 16.25 -12.31 -5.24
CA SER A 135 15.14 -13.11 -5.75
C SER A 135 14.39 -12.37 -6.89
N PHE A 136 14.24 -11.05 -6.76
CA PHE A 136 13.68 -10.23 -7.80
C PHE A 136 14.55 -10.24 -9.08
N ALA A 137 15.86 -10.07 -8.92
CA ALA A 137 16.79 -10.09 -10.06
C ALA A 137 16.84 -11.47 -10.76
N SER A 138 16.73 -12.56 -9.99
CA SER A 138 16.69 -13.93 -10.53
C SER A 138 15.29 -14.31 -11.03
N GLY A 139 14.23 -13.85 -10.39
CA GLY A 139 12.82 -14.14 -10.73
C GLY A 139 12.33 -13.48 -12.01
N GLN A 140 12.97 -12.37 -12.42
CA GLN A 140 12.70 -11.72 -13.71
C GLN A 140 12.84 -12.68 -14.92
N ARG A 141 13.61 -13.75 -14.76
CA ARG A 141 13.73 -14.82 -15.75
C ARG A 141 12.65 -15.90 -15.66
N THR A 142 11.96 -16.02 -14.51
CA THR A 142 11.04 -17.13 -14.21
C THR A 142 9.57 -16.74 -14.36
N ILE A 143 9.22 -15.46 -14.14
CA ILE A 143 7.82 -14.99 -14.12
C ILE A 143 7.42 -14.30 -15.44
N GLY A 144 8.31 -14.21 -16.43
CA GLY A 144 8.05 -13.40 -17.63
C GLY A 144 8.12 -11.89 -17.33
N ALA A 145 7.75 -11.07 -18.31
CA ALA A 145 7.63 -9.62 -18.07
C ALA A 145 6.49 -9.39 -17.09
N PHE A 146 6.76 -8.69 -15.97
CA PHE A 146 5.70 -8.28 -15.04
C PHE A 146 4.62 -7.50 -15.79
N PRO A 147 3.33 -7.67 -15.43
CA PRO A 147 2.26 -6.93 -16.06
C PRO A 147 2.53 -5.43 -15.97
N ARG A 148 2.46 -4.71 -17.08
CA ARG A 148 2.71 -3.26 -17.15
C ARG A 148 1.77 -2.41 -16.28
N HIS A 149 0.82 -3.06 -15.60
CA HIS A 149 -0.21 -2.44 -14.79
C HIS A 149 -0.10 -2.78 -13.30
N LEU A 150 1.05 -3.32 -12.86
CA LEU A 150 1.26 -3.60 -11.44
C LEU A 150 1.86 -2.38 -10.75
N VAL A 151 1.17 -1.90 -9.71
CA VAL A 151 1.52 -0.71 -8.94
C VAL A 151 1.82 -1.12 -7.49
N LEU A 152 3.00 -0.77 -7.01
CA LEU A 152 3.43 -1.04 -5.63
C LEU A 152 3.09 0.16 -4.74
N SER A 153 2.30 -0.08 -3.70
CA SER A 153 1.78 0.94 -2.79
C SER A 153 2.69 1.09 -1.57
N LEU A 154 3.21 2.28 -1.35
CA LEU A 154 4.17 2.64 -0.32
C LEU A 154 3.58 3.74 0.58
N PRO A 155 3.52 3.56 1.91
CA PRO A 155 3.05 4.60 2.82
C PRO A 155 3.98 5.83 2.83
N GLN A 156 3.40 7.02 2.93
CA GLN A 156 4.15 8.28 2.98
C GLN A 156 5.23 8.29 4.07
N VAL A 157 4.89 7.77 5.25
CA VAL A 157 5.82 7.71 6.38
C VAL A 157 7.07 6.89 6.08
N GLU A 158 6.94 5.82 5.30
CA GLU A 158 8.08 4.98 4.92
C GLU A 158 8.92 5.67 3.83
N VAL A 159 8.26 6.23 2.80
CA VAL A 159 8.92 6.95 1.69
C VAL A 159 9.74 8.13 2.19
N ALA A 160 9.26 8.84 3.23
CA ALA A 160 9.97 9.96 3.85
C ALA A 160 11.34 9.57 4.46
N HIS A 161 11.53 8.29 4.77
CA HIS A 161 12.77 7.77 5.39
C HIS A 161 13.63 6.95 4.41
N PHE A 162 13.31 6.95 3.13
CA PHE A 162 14.06 6.18 2.14
C PHE A 162 15.51 6.65 2.01
N THR A 163 16.41 5.69 2.07
CA THR A 163 17.83 5.89 1.81
C THR A 163 18.11 5.93 0.31
N ASN A 164 19.31 6.33 -0.08
CA ASN A 164 19.73 6.25 -1.48
C ASN A 164 19.69 4.82 -2.05
N ALA A 165 19.92 3.80 -1.22
CA ALA A 165 19.84 2.40 -1.63
C ALA A 165 18.40 1.97 -1.92
N ASP A 166 17.42 2.47 -1.14
CA ASP A 166 15.99 2.21 -1.35
C ASP A 166 15.52 2.85 -2.66
N TRP A 167 15.92 4.09 -2.91
CA TRP A 167 15.63 4.78 -4.17
C TRP A 167 16.24 4.07 -5.38
N GLN A 168 17.46 3.52 -5.27
CA GLN A 168 18.06 2.71 -6.33
C GLN A 168 17.30 1.42 -6.59
N THR A 169 16.83 0.76 -5.52
CA THR A 169 16.00 -0.45 -5.64
C THR A 169 14.67 -0.12 -6.31
N LEU A 170 14.04 0.98 -5.92
CA LEU A 170 12.79 1.45 -6.52
C LEU A 170 12.98 1.76 -8.03
N ALA A 171 14.08 2.43 -8.39
CA ALA A 171 14.40 2.71 -9.79
C ALA A 171 14.56 1.43 -10.63
N ARG A 172 15.15 0.36 -10.07
CA ARG A 172 15.23 -0.95 -10.74
C ARG A 172 13.87 -1.60 -10.91
N LEU A 173 12.99 -1.50 -9.90
CA LEU A 173 11.61 -1.96 -10.01
C LEU A 173 10.85 -1.19 -11.10
N GLY A 174 11.01 0.14 -11.16
CA GLY A 174 10.43 0.98 -12.22
C GLY A 174 10.93 0.59 -13.61
N ALA A 175 12.22 0.34 -13.76
CA ALA A 175 12.83 -0.14 -15.02
C ALA A 175 12.30 -1.53 -15.44
N ALA A 176 11.84 -2.34 -14.47
CA ALA A 176 11.20 -3.63 -14.72
C ALA A 176 9.71 -3.50 -15.09
N GLY A 177 9.13 -2.29 -15.05
CA GLY A 177 7.77 -2.01 -15.47
C GLY A 177 6.76 -1.80 -14.35
N PHE A 178 7.18 -1.77 -13.08
CA PHE A 178 6.30 -1.41 -11.96
C PHE A 178 6.02 0.08 -11.92
N GLY A 179 4.76 0.44 -11.64
CA GLY A 179 4.39 1.76 -11.17
C GLY A 179 4.42 1.83 -9.64
N PHE A 180 4.32 3.02 -9.08
CA PHE A 180 4.28 3.22 -7.63
C PHE A 180 3.08 4.07 -7.23
N ALA A 181 2.54 3.79 -6.04
CA ALA A 181 1.53 4.62 -5.39
C ALA A 181 2.06 5.08 -4.04
N ILE A 182 1.91 6.36 -3.74
CA ILE A 182 2.11 6.87 -2.40
C ILE A 182 0.79 6.83 -1.65
N THR A 183 0.78 6.22 -0.47
CA THR A 183 -0.45 5.96 0.30
C THR A 183 -0.35 6.51 1.72
N SER A 184 -1.48 6.50 2.44
CA SER A 184 -1.55 7.00 3.82
C SER A 184 -0.96 8.42 3.95
N ILE A 185 -1.30 9.28 2.99
CA ILE A 185 -0.81 10.65 2.93
C ILE A 185 -1.45 11.43 4.09
N THR A 186 -0.62 12.05 4.92
CA THR A 186 -1.05 12.85 6.08
C THR A 186 -0.57 14.29 6.05
N THR A 187 0.36 14.62 5.13
CA THR A 187 0.88 15.98 4.94
C THR A 187 1.25 16.20 3.48
N LEU A 188 1.24 17.45 3.03
CA LEU A 188 1.78 17.85 1.73
C LEU A 188 3.24 18.33 1.79
N ASP A 189 3.91 18.23 2.95
CA ASP A 189 5.33 18.60 3.13
C ASP A 189 6.27 17.55 2.53
N MET A 190 6.04 17.21 1.25
CA MET A 190 6.85 16.27 0.47
C MET A 190 6.85 16.71 -1.00
N ASP A 191 7.95 16.50 -1.69
CA ASP A 191 8.06 16.82 -3.11
C ASP A 191 7.36 15.74 -3.97
N PHE A 192 6.05 15.88 -4.15
CA PHE A 192 5.23 14.96 -4.96
C PHE A 192 5.59 15.02 -6.45
N GLN A 193 6.09 16.16 -6.94
CA GLN A 193 6.55 16.26 -8.33
C GLN A 193 7.82 15.42 -8.55
N ALA A 194 8.76 15.43 -7.59
CA ALA A 194 9.91 14.54 -7.65
C ALA A 194 9.52 13.05 -7.52
N LEU A 195 8.45 12.73 -6.79
CA LEU A 195 7.92 11.36 -6.74
C LEU A 195 7.34 10.94 -8.10
N ALA A 196 6.54 11.78 -8.75
CA ALA A 196 6.02 11.51 -10.09
C ALA A 196 7.14 11.25 -11.10
N ALA A 197 8.20 12.08 -11.08
CA ALA A 197 9.41 11.86 -11.90
C ALA A 197 10.13 10.53 -11.63
N ARG A 198 9.88 9.90 -10.47
CA ARG A 198 10.44 8.58 -10.09
C ARG A 198 9.49 7.41 -10.34
N GLY A 199 8.38 7.65 -11.05
CA GLY A 199 7.43 6.61 -11.45
C GLY A 199 6.28 6.39 -10.48
N PHE A 200 6.06 7.29 -9.52
CA PHE A 200 4.78 7.32 -8.80
C PHE A 200 3.70 7.85 -9.74
N VAL A 201 2.58 7.16 -9.77
CA VAL A 201 1.45 7.46 -10.66
C VAL A 201 0.14 7.69 -9.91
N ILE A 202 0.07 7.27 -8.64
CA ILE A 202 -1.11 7.37 -7.78
C ILE A 202 -0.71 7.99 -6.45
N ALA A 203 -1.55 8.94 -5.98
CA ALA A 203 -1.56 9.43 -4.61
C ALA A 203 -2.86 8.99 -3.93
N ARG A 204 -2.78 8.36 -2.75
CA ARG A 204 -3.96 7.86 -2.03
C ARG A 204 -3.98 8.35 -0.59
N LEU A 205 -5.13 8.83 -0.16
CA LEU A 205 -5.42 9.20 1.23
C LEU A 205 -6.84 8.79 1.61
N ASP A 206 -7.07 8.68 2.91
CA ASP A 206 -8.38 8.29 3.43
C ASP A 206 -9.39 9.43 3.35
N ALA A 207 -10.67 9.11 3.23
CA ALA A 207 -11.77 10.06 3.09
C ALA A 207 -11.80 11.12 4.19
N ASP A 208 -11.65 10.72 5.45
CA ASP A 208 -11.65 11.65 6.58
C ASP A 208 -10.45 12.61 6.51
N THR A 209 -9.27 12.10 6.18
CA THR A 209 -8.06 12.91 6.00
C THR A 209 -8.24 13.92 4.87
N PHE A 210 -8.79 13.47 3.74
CA PHE A 210 -9.07 14.33 2.60
C PHE A 210 -10.08 15.43 2.96
N LEU A 211 -11.22 15.05 3.55
CA LEU A 211 -12.30 16.00 3.89
C LEU A 211 -11.91 17.01 4.98
N ASN A 212 -11.01 16.63 5.88
CA ASN A 212 -10.46 17.52 6.91
C ASN A 212 -9.34 18.42 6.38
N GLY A 213 -8.82 18.15 5.17
CA GLY A 213 -7.67 18.85 4.62
C GLY A 213 -6.33 18.36 5.16
N LEU A 214 -5.25 18.65 4.45
CA LEU A 214 -3.88 18.24 4.79
C LEU A 214 -3.06 19.41 5.34
N PRO A 215 -2.20 19.19 6.33
CA PRO A 215 -1.21 20.18 6.73
C PRO A 215 -0.13 20.33 5.66
N ALA A 216 0.32 21.58 5.46
CA ALA A 216 1.49 21.95 4.67
C ALA A 216 2.04 23.28 5.19
N GLU A 217 3.34 23.35 5.47
CA GLU A 217 4.05 24.56 5.90
C GLU A 217 3.33 25.38 7.01
N GLY A 218 2.74 24.67 7.98
CA GLY A 218 2.01 25.28 9.10
C GLY A 218 0.58 25.74 8.78
N MET A 219 0.11 25.54 7.56
CA MET A 219 -1.27 25.81 7.15
C MET A 219 -2.03 24.51 6.90
N ARG A 220 -3.36 24.62 6.80
CA ARG A 220 -4.21 23.50 6.39
C ARG A 220 -4.73 23.72 4.98
N ILE A 221 -4.40 22.82 4.10
CA ILE A 221 -4.79 22.87 2.68
C ILE A 221 -6.17 22.20 2.54
N PRO A 222 -7.18 22.91 2.02
CA PRO A 222 -8.52 22.38 1.87
C PRO A 222 -8.61 21.35 0.72
N PRO A 223 -9.67 20.49 0.70
CA PRO A 223 -9.84 19.41 -0.29
C PRO A 223 -9.70 19.83 -1.75
N GLY A 224 -10.29 20.97 -2.13
CA GLY A 224 -10.19 21.46 -3.52
C GLY A 224 -8.76 21.81 -3.94
N ASP A 225 -7.94 22.30 -3.01
CA ASP A 225 -6.53 22.62 -3.28
C ASP A 225 -5.68 21.35 -3.28
N ILE A 226 -6.02 20.34 -2.47
CA ILE A 226 -5.40 19.01 -2.52
C ILE A 226 -5.61 18.39 -3.92
N CYS A 227 -6.83 18.46 -4.48
CA CYS A 227 -7.10 17.99 -5.84
C CYS A 227 -6.22 18.71 -6.87
N ARG A 228 -6.14 20.04 -6.81
CA ARG A 228 -5.31 20.84 -7.73
C ARG A 228 -3.82 20.52 -7.59
N HIS A 229 -3.35 20.29 -6.37
CA HIS A 229 -1.96 19.93 -6.09
C HIS A 229 -1.58 18.62 -6.78
N PHE A 230 -2.37 17.55 -6.60
CA PHE A 230 -2.04 16.26 -7.22
C PHE A 230 -2.19 16.26 -8.74
N VAL A 231 -3.15 17.02 -9.29
CA VAL A 231 -3.24 17.23 -10.73
C VAL A 231 -1.98 17.95 -11.27
N ALA A 232 -1.50 18.98 -10.57
CA ALA A 232 -0.28 19.71 -10.97
C ALA A 232 0.98 18.81 -10.87
N CYS A 233 0.99 17.83 -9.99
CA CYS A 233 2.07 16.83 -9.87
C CYS A 233 1.91 15.63 -10.82
N GLU A 234 0.88 15.59 -11.67
CA GLU A 234 0.56 14.47 -12.56
C GLU A 234 0.32 13.13 -11.83
N LEU A 235 -0.19 13.21 -10.60
CA LEU A 235 -0.56 12.05 -9.79
C LEU A 235 -2.07 11.86 -9.79
N ALA A 236 -2.53 10.64 -10.11
CA ALA A 236 -3.94 10.30 -10.00
C ALA A 236 -4.34 10.22 -8.52
N LEU A 237 -5.27 11.09 -8.10
CA LEU A 237 -5.78 11.08 -6.72
C LEU A 237 -6.83 9.99 -6.54
N VAL A 238 -6.58 9.09 -5.58
CA VAL A 238 -7.54 8.10 -5.08
C VAL A 238 -7.92 8.46 -3.65
N VAL A 239 -9.20 8.59 -3.38
CA VAL A 239 -9.70 8.71 -2.01
C VAL A 239 -10.23 7.36 -1.56
N GLY A 240 -9.59 6.80 -0.53
CA GLY A 240 -9.92 5.50 0.06
C GLY A 240 -10.80 5.64 1.29
N ARG A 241 -11.37 4.50 1.76
CA ARG A 241 -12.21 4.42 2.96
C ARG A 241 -13.43 5.34 2.88
N ILE A 242 -14.07 5.36 1.72
CA ILE A 242 -15.36 6.00 1.55
C ILE A 242 -16.41 4.99 2.03
N ASP A 243 -16.95 5.20 3.24
CA ASP A 243 -17.74 4.17 3.91
C ASP A 243 -19.25 4.47 3.88
N ASP A 244 -19.64 5.71 3.52
CA ASP A 244 -21.04 6.11 3.40
C ASP A 244 -21.29 7.07 2.22
N ASP A 245 -22.58 7.20 1.84
CA ASP A 245 -23.03 8.03 0.72
C ASP A 245 -22.82 9.53 0.97
N GLN A 246 -22.81 9.99 2.23
CA GLN A 246 -22.59 11.39 2.54
C GLN A 246 -21.14 11.79 2.30
N GLN A 247 -20.19 10.94 2.72
CA GLN A 247 -18.78 11.13 2.38
C GLN A 247 -18.58 11.12 0.86
N LEU A 248 -19.20 10.14 0.16
CA LEU A 248 -19.12 10.03 -1.29
C LEU A 248 -19.61 11.30 -2.00
N ALA A 249 -20.77 11.81 -1.62
CA ALA A 249 -21.34 13.03 -2.21
C ALA A 249 -20.44 14.25 -1.99
N ARG A 250 -19.85 14.41 -0.80
CA ARG A 250 -18.90 15.49 -0.51
C ARG A 250 -17.63 15.37 -1.33
N ILE A 251 -17.04 14.18 -1.42
CA ILE A 251 -15.81 13.90 -2.17
C ILE A 251 -16.03 14.14 -3.67
N PHE A 252 -17.16 13.68 -4.21
CA PHE A 252 -17.54 13.92 -5.60
C PHE A 252 -17.65 15.42 -5.92
N GLY A 253 -18.19 16.21 -4.98
CA GLY A 253 -18.31 17.66 -5.11
C GLY A 253 -16.97 18.41 -5.28
N PHE A 254 -15.85 17.82 -4.87
CA PHE A 254 -14.49 18.35 -5.07
C PHE A 254 -13.86 17.92 -6.40
N GLY A 255 -14.53 17.08 -7.20
CA GLY A 255 -14.02 16.62 -8.50
C GLY A 255 -12.99 15.49 -8.40
N VAL A 256 -12.97 14.72 -7.30
CA VAL A 256 -12.15 13.52 -7.16
C VAL A 256 -12.61 12.49 -8.19
N LEU A 257 -11.66 11.92 -8.95
CA LEU A 257 -11.97 10.96 -10.00
C LEU A 257 -12.11 9.54 -9.48
N PHE A 258 -11.25 9.12 -8.54
CA PHE A 258 -11.17 7.72 -8.10
C PHE A 258 -11.49 7.56 -6.62
N GLY A 259 -12.34 6.58 -6.33
CA GLY A 259 -12.79 6.25 -4.98
C GLY A 259 -12.69 4.77 -4.68
N GLN A 260 -12.50 4.45 -3.40
CA GLN A 260 -12.44 3.10 -2.86
C GLN A 260 -13.06 3.07 -1.46
N GLY A 261 -13.70 1.96 -1.07
CA GLY A 261 -14.27 1.79 0.26
C GLY A 261 -15.57 0.98 0.27
N HIS A 262 -16.16 0.87 1.45
CA HIS A 262 -17.34 0.00 1.66
C HIS A 262 -18.55 0.43 0.84
N VAL A 263 -18.72 1.72 0.56
CA VAL A 263 -19.81 2.23 -0.30
C VAL A 263 -19.79 1.59 -1.70
N PHE A 264 -18.63 1.12 -2.16
CA PHE A 264 -18.44 0.45 -3.45
C PHE A 264 -18.38 -1.08 -3.33
N GLY A 265 -18.60 -1.64 -2.14
CA GLY A 265 -18.69 -3.08 -1.87
C GLY A 265 -17.47 -3.72 -1.22
N GLY A 266 -16.42 -2.95 -0.91
CA GLY A 266 -15.26 -3.41 -0.14
C GLY A 266 -14.47 -4.59 -0.76
N PRO A 267 -13.51 -5.16 -0.02
CA PRO A 267 -12.69 -6.28 -0.48
C PRO A 267 -13.51 -7.57 -0.63
N ARG A 268 -13.31 -8.29 -1.74
CA ARG A 268 -13.96 -9.58 -2.01
C ARG A 268 -12.93 -10.67 -2.19
N ALA A 269 -13.15 -11.84 -1.59
CA ALA A 269 -12.29 -12.99 -1.77
C ALA A 269 -12.25 -13.41 -3.24
N VAL A 270 -11.04 -13.62 -3.77
CA VAL A 270 -10.83 -14.15 -5.11
C VAL A 270 -10.82 -15.67 -5.02
N ASN A 271 -11.83 -16.32 -5.58
CA ASN A 271 -11.83 -17.77 -5.67
C ASN A 271 -10.82 -18.18 -6.75
N PRO A 272 -9.76 -18.98 -6.43
CA PRO A 272 -8.77 -19.41 -7.41
C PRO A 272 -9.41 -20.22 -8.57
N ASP A 273 -10.53 -20.90 -8.32
CA ASP A 273 -11.22 -21.76 -9.29
C ASP A 273 -12.39 -21.07 -10.01
N ALA A 274 -12.77 -19.86 -9.62
CA ALA A 274 -13.84 -19.13 -10.29
C ALA A 274 -13.33 -18.55 -11.62
N HIS A 275 -13.68 -19.17 -12.73
CA HIS A 275 -13.77 -18.44 -13.99
C HIS A 275 -14.66 -17.22 -13.73
N VAL A 276 -14.13 -16.00 -13.88
CA VAL A 276 -14.89 -14.76 -13.72
C VAL A 276 -16.05 -14.78 -14.72
N ARG A 277 -17.18 -15.33 -14.31
CA ARG A 277 -18.43 -15.18 -15.05
C ARG A 277 -18.84 -13.73 -14.91
N GLY A 278 -19.21 -13.14 -16.03
CA GLY A 278 -19.54 -11.73 -16.21
C GLY A 278 -20.38 -11.14 -15.08
N GLY A 279 -20.22 -9.82 -14.91
CA GLY A 279 -20.75 -9.00 -13.84
C GLY A 279 -22.26 -9.19 -13.56
N PRO A 280 -22.74 -8.63 -12.46
CA PRO A 280 -24.12 -8.80 -12.04
C PRO A 280 -25.05 -8.32 -13.13
N THR A 281 -25.85 -9.23 -13.67
CA THR A 281 -27.05 -8.89 -14.43
C THR A 281 -27.94 -8.07 -13.51
N ALA A 282 -28.26 -6.85 -13.94
CA ALA A 282 -29.24 -6.00 -13.29
C ALA A 282 -30.47 -6.83 -12.94
N GLY A 283 -30.79 -6.95 -11.64
CA GLY A 283 -31.95 -7.65 -11.17
C GLY A 283 -33.21 -7.01 -11.76
N SER A 284 -33.96 -7.80 -12.52
CA SER A 284 -35.29 -7.50 -12.97
C SER A 284 -36.17 -7.10 -11.77
N VAL A 285 -36.57 -5.85 -11.70
CA VAL A 285 -37.66 -5.40 -10.85
C VAL A 285 -38.94 -5.98 -11.48
N ALA A 286 -39.45 -7.05 -10.88
CA ALA A 286 -40.77 -7.55 -11.21
C ALA A 286 -41.81 -6.52 -10.75
N ALA A 287 -42.46 -5.87 -11.71
CA ALA A 287 -43.66 -5.11 -11.47
C ALA A 287 -44.77 -6.10 -11.09
N THR A 288 -45.30 -5.93 -9.86
CA THR A 288 -46.55 -6.58 -9.49
C THR A 288 -47.67 -5.55 -9.64
N ALA A 289 -48.64 -5.91 -10.46
CA ALA A 289 -49.90 -5.18 -10.71
C ALA A 289 -50.78 -5.20 -9.47
#